data_ac4cbe93e3539db982719c9004e519e4
#
_entry.id   ac4cbe93e3539db982719c9004e519e4
#
_cell.length_a   1.000
_cell.length_b   1.000
_cell.length_c   1.000
_cell.angle_alpha   90.00
_cell.angle_beta   90.00
_cell.angle_gamma   90.00
#
_symmetry.space_group_name_H-M   'P 1'
#
loop_
_entity.id
_entity.type
_entity.pdbx_description
1 polymer ?
#
loop_
_entity_poly.entity_id
_entity_poly.type
_entity_poly.pdbx_seq_one_letter_code
_entity_poly.pdbx_strand_id
1 'polypeptide(L)'
;ANSNLQLDVIAPNLNQIGVILPYTPLFDLLLKKFKKPIIATSGNISNSPIVFEDKKAVEELSSIADFIVTNNRKIVVPQDDSVIRFSYFKKQKIIIRRSRGLAPSYINQHLNFSPKTILATGAMLKSTFTYLHHGNIFISQYLGDLEHFDTEESYRHTIQHFFNLFQSKPEIILCDAHPNYPSTQFAEELALTSSFPIQKVQHHTAHFAAVLGEHNLTKSDEPILGVVWDGTGLGDDGNIWGGEFFVYKNHQFNRCGHLSYFDFILGNKMPKEPRISALAICKNHPKALEILKEKFTKEEWKIYSKILAKDSPLKSSSIGR
;
A
#
# COMPACT_ATOMS: atom_id res chain seq x y z
N ALA A 1 -14.09 -27.76 11.97
CA ALA A 1 -14.84 -27.22 13.10
C ALA A 1 -16.26 -26.95 12.65
N ASN A 2 -17.25 -27.58 13.30
CA ASN A 2 -18.67 -27.29 13.06
C ASN A 2 -18.96 -25.92 13.68
N SER A 3 -18.81 -24.86 12.91
CA SER A 3 -19.27 -23.54 13.31
C SER A 3 -20.61 -23.26 12.63
N ASN A 4 -21.62 -22.88 13.40
CA ASN A 4 -22.89 -22.36 12.89
C ASN A 4 -22.73 -20.96 12.25
N LEU A 5 -21.51 -20.54 11.94
CA LEU A 5 -21.22 -19.26 11.31
C LEU A 5 -21.36 -19.40 9.79
N GLN A 6 -22.05 -18.47 9.17
CA GLN A 6 -22.15 -18.36 7.71
C GLN A 6 -20.86 -17.79 7.14
N LEU A 7 -19.83 -18.62 7.04
CA LEU A 7 -18.47 -18.20 6.64
C LEU A 7 -18.44 -17.59 5.25
N ASP A 8 -19.26 -18.08 4.33
CA ASP A 8 -19.35 -17.54 2.97
C ASP A 8 -19.86 -16.09 2.91
N VAL A 9 -20.61 -15.66 3.94
CA VAL A 9 -21.08 -14.27 4.08
C VAL A 9 -20.06 -13.40 4.81
N ILE A 10 -19.40 -13.96 5.84
CA ILE A 10 -18.44 -13.22 6.68
C ILE A 10 -17.09 -13.04 5.97
N ALA A 11 -16.65 -14.05 5.23
CA ALA A 11 -15.35 -14.08 4.56
C ALA A 11 -15.48 -14.68 3.14
N PRO A 12 -16.19 -14.00 2.22
CA PRO A 12 -16.46 -14.54 0.89
C PRO A 12 -15.15 -14.78 0.12
N ASN A 13 -15.05 -15.97 -0.49
CA ASN A 13 -13.88 -16.42 -1.26
C ASN A 13 -12.55 -16.49 -0.47
N LEU A 14 -12.61 -16.47 0.86
CA LEU A 14 -11.43 -16.61 1.71
C LEU A 14 -11.44 -17.98 2.41
N ASN A 15 -10.24 -18.55 2.56
CA ASN A 15 -10.03 -19.78 3.33
C ASN A 15 -9.64 -19.52 4.80
N GLN A 16 -9.69 -18.28 5.22
CA GLN A 16 -9.36 -17.82 6.57
C GLN A 16 -10.39 -16.81 7.04
N ILE A 17 -10.65 -16.79 8.34
CA ILE A 17 -11.47 -15.79 9.02
C ILE A 17 -10.60 -14.94 9.93
N GLY A 18 -10.85 -13.63 9.95
CA GLY A 18 -10.26 -12.72 10.92
C GLY A 18 -10.92 -12.89 12.28
N VAL A 19 -10.12 -12.95 13.33
CA VAL A 19 -10.59 -12.99 14.72
C VAL A 19 -9.90 -11.90 15.51
N ILE A 20 -10.68 -11.13 16.27
CA ILE A 20 -10.20 -10.11 17.19
C ILE A 20 -10.70 -10.42 18.61
N LEU A 21 -9.82 -10.27 19.59
CA LEU A 21 -10.20 -10.36 21.00
C LEU A 21 -10.59 -8.98 21.54
N PRO A 22 -11.46 -8.89 22.56
CA PRO A 22 -11.83 -7.62 23.16
C PRO A 22 -10.58 -6.95 23.77
N TYR A 23 -10.21 -5.79 23.27
CA TYR A 23 -9.04 -5.03 23.71
C TYR A 23 -9.40 -3.76 24.49
N THR A 24 -10.69 -3.50 24.68
CA THR A 24 -11.19 -2.39 25.51
C THR A 24 -12.16 -2.88 26.57
N PRO A 25 -12.27 -2.18 27.73
CA PRO A 25 -13.27 -2.50 28.73
C PRO A 25 -14.70 -2.51 28.18
N LEU A 26 -15.03 -1.61 27.26
CA LEU A 26 -16.33 -1.55 26.62
C LEU A 26 -16.65 -2.84 25.85
N PHE A 27 -15.73 -3.33 25.05
CA PHE A 27 -15.91 -4.57 24.29
C PHE A 27 -15.99 -5.79 25.18
N ASP A 28 -15.22 -5.83 26.25
CA ASP A 28 -15.26 -6.90 27.24
C ASP A 28 -16.64 -6.95 27.95
N LEU A 29 -17.15 -5.80 28.40
CA LEU A 29 -18.46 -5.69 29.01
C LEU A 29 -19.59 -6.07 28.03
N LEU A 30 -19.49 -5.62 26.78
CA LEU A 30 -20.47 -5.93 25.73
C LEU A 30 -20.53 -7.45 25.50
N LEU A 31 -19.39 -8.10 25.31
CA LEU A 31 -19.31 -9.52 25.02
C LEU A 31 -19.69 -10.37 26.24
N LYS A 32 -19.37 -9.97 27.46
CA LYS A 32 -19.81 -10.62 28.70
C LYS A 32 -21.34 -10.61 28.83
N LYS A 33 -21.98 -9.52 28.40
CA LYS A 33 -23.44 -9.39 28.45
C LYS A 33 -24.12 -10.12 27.29
N PHE A 34 -23.56 -10.03 26.07
CA PHE A 34 -24.12 -10.64 24.86
C PHE A 34 -23.89 -12.16 24.80
N LYS A 35 -22.76 -12.65 25.33
CA LYS A 35 -22.38 -14.08 25.43
C LYS A 35 -22.27 -14.82 24.09
N LYS A 36 -22.08 -14.12 22.98
CA LYS A 36 -21.89 -14.68 21.64
C LYS A 36 -20.83 -13.89 20.88
N PRO A 37 -20.16 -14.47 19.88
CA PRO A 37 -19.35 -13.72 18.94
C PRO A 37 -20.19 -12.65 18.24
N ILE A 38 -19.56 -11.50 17.95
CA ILE A 38 -20.15 -10.43 17.15
C ILE A 38 -19.30 -10.22 15.90
N ILE A 39 -19.90 -9.70 14.85
CA ILE A 39 -19.17 -9.22 13.69
C ILE A 39 -18.77 -7.78 13.98
N ALA A 40 -17.46 -7.50 13.90
CA ALA A 40 -16.91 -6.17 14.07
C ALA A 40 -16.31 -5.70 12.75
N THR A 41 -16.68 -4.50 12.32
CA THR A 41 -16.14 -3.86 11.12
C THR A 41 -15.88 -2.38 11.40
N SER A 42 -15.08 -1.72 10.56
CA SER A 42 -14.89 -0.27 10.65
C SER A 42 -16.19 0.49 10.39
N GLY A 43 -16.39 1.59 11.11
CA GLY A 43 -17.53 2.49 10.91
C GLY A 43 -17.26 3.45 9.75
N ASN A 44 -17.57 3.03 8.52
CA ASN A 44 -17.39 3.84 7.32
C ASN A 44 -18.34 3.42 6.20
N ILE A 45 -18.57 4.29 5.25
CA ILE A 45 -19.15 3.94 3.96
C ILE A 45 -18.10 3.21 3.11
N SER A 46 -18.52 2.27 2.27
CA SER A 46 -17.61 1.47 1.43
C SER A 46 -16.62 2.36 0.66
N ASN A 47 -15.35 2.02 0.74
CA ASN A 47 -14.23 2.74 0.14
C ASN A 47 -13.93 4.14 0.71
N SER A 48 -14.57 4.53 1.81
CA SER A 48 -14.26 5.77 2.55
C SER A 48 -13.44 5.48 3.81
N PRO A 49 -12.67 6.45 4.32
CA PRO A 49 -11.99 6.34 5.60
C PRO A 49 -12.97 6.13 6.77
N ILE A 50 -12.44 5.69 7.92
CA ILE A 50 -13.23 5.52 9.15
C ILE A 50 -13.78 6.88 9.58
N VAL A 51 -15.09 6.94 9.82
CA VAL A 51 -15.76 8.09 10.40
C VAL A 51 -15.46 8.12 11.90
N PHE A 52 -14.84 9.19 12.39
CA PHE A 52 -14.39 9.30 13.77
C PHE A 52 -14.90 10.55 14.49
N GLU A 53 -15.56 11.44 13.79
CA GLU A 53 -16.22 12.61 14.38
C GLU A 53 -17.70 12.29 14.66
N ASP A 54 -18.15 12.51 15.89
CA ASP A 54 -19.52 12.16 16.33
C ASP A 54 -20.60 12.76 15.42
N LYS A 55 -20.44 14.03 15.04
CA LYS A 55 -21.40 14.71 14.17
C LYS A 55 -21.48 14.05 12.79
N LYS A 56 -20.33 13.82 12.19
CA LYS A 56 -20.21 13.15 10.88
C LYS A 56 -20.73 11.72 10.95
N ALA A 57 -20.48 11.00 12.06
CA ALA A 57 -21.01 9.65 12.28
C ALA A 57 -22.54 9.63 12.30
N VAL A 58 -23.17 10.59 12.95
CA VAL A 58 -24.64 10.70 12.95
C VAL A 58 -25.16 11.02 11.55
N GLU A 59 -24.51 11.93 10.81
CA GLU A 59 -24.95 12.33 9.47
C GLU A 59 -24.79 11.18 8.44
N GLU A 60 -23.69 10.45 8.46
CA GLU A 60 -23.36 9.45 7.43
C GLU A 60 -23.84 8.04 7.77
N LEU A 61 -23.84 7.65 9.05
CA LEU A 61 -24.09 6.26 9.45
C LEU A 61 -25.50 6.01 10.00
N SER A 62 -26.29 7.02 10.25
CA SER A 62 -27.67 6.85 10.79
C SER A 62 -28.62 6.10 9.85
N SER A 63 -28.32 6.07 8.55
CA SER A 63 -29.07 5.26 7.59
C SER A 63 -28.70 3.76 7.61
N ILE A 64 -27.59 3.40 8.27
CA ILE A 64 -27.04 2.05 8.30
C ILE A 64 -27.11 1.46 9.71
N ALA A 65 -26.89 2.27 10.73
CA ALA A 65 -26.80 1.84 12.13
C ALA A 65 -28.10 2.19 12.90
N ASP A 66 -28.65 1.22 13.63
CA ASP A 66 -29.78 1.44 14.52
C ASP A 66 -29.40 2.26 15.76
N PHE A 67 -28.15 2.16 16.21
CA PHE A 67 -27.61 2.87 17.37
C PHE A 67 -26.21 3.39 17.10
N ILE A 68 -25.92 4.61 17.52
CA ILE A 68 -24.61 5.23 17.48
C ILE A 68 -24.20 5.54 18.91
N VAL A 69 -23.07 4.97 19.36
CA VAL A 69 -22.51 5.21 20.69
C VAL A 69 -21.41 6.24 20.58
N THR A 70 -21.57 7.36 21.25
CA THR A 70 -20.58 8.44 21.29
C THR A 70 -19.99 8.59 22.69
N ASN A 71 -18.90 9.34 22.80
CA ASN A 71 -18.27 9.66 24.07
C ASN A 71 -17.71 11.10 24.03
N ASN A 72 -17.40 11.65 25.18
CA ASN A 72 -16.88 13.02 25.31
C ASN A 72 -15.36 13.13 25.08
N ARG A 73 -14.68 12.07 24.66
CA ARG A 73 -13.25 12.06 24.40
C ARG A 73 -13.01 12.18 22.90
N LYS A 74 -12.38 13.27 22.48
CA LYS A 74 -12.05 13.51 21.08
C LYS A 74 -11.05 12.47 20.56
N ILE A 75 -11.36 11.88 19.39
CA ILE A 75 -10.42 11.08 18.61
C ILE A 75 -9.58 12.06 17.79
N VAL A 76 -8.28 12.08 18.01
CA VAL A 76 -7.35 13.00 17.33
C VAL A 76 -6.94 12.46 15.97
N VAL A 77 -6.60 11.17 15.90
CA VAL A 77 -6.26 10.46 14.66
C VAL A 77 -6.99 9.12 14.65
N PRO A 78 -7.79 8.84 13.62
CA PRO A 78 -8.45 7.55 13.51
C PRO A 78 -7.43 6.46 13.22
N GLN A 79 -7.66 5.28 13.81
CA GLN A 79 -6.84 4.10 13.54
C GLN A 79 -7.75 2.88 13.37
N ASP A 80 -7.56 2.18 12.28
CA ASP A 80 -8.16 0.87 12.06
C ASP A 80 -7.42 -0.21 12.88
N ASP A 81 -7.92 -1.43 12.88
CA ASP A 81 -7.25 -2.53 13.56
C ASP A 81 -6.11 -3.09 12.71
N SER A 82 -5.01 -3.47 13.36
CA SER A 82 -3.92 -4.18 12.70
C SER A 82 -4.37 -5.58 12.29
N VAL A 83 -3.93 -6.03 11.12
CA VAL A 83 -4.20 -7.37 10.62
C VAL A 83 -2.90 -8.12 10.47
N ILE A 84 -2.78 -9.24 11.15
CA ILE A 84 -1.63 -10.13 11.09
C ILE A 84 -2.06 -11.56 10.77
N ARG A 85 -1.16 -12.30 10.16
CA ARG A 85 -1.28 -13.76 10.05
C ARG A 85 0.06 -14.42 10.33
N PHE A 86 0.04 -15.72 10.53
CA PHE A 86 1.25 -16.51 10.71
C PHE A 86 1.44 -17.46 9.52
N SER A 87 2.69 -17.58 9.06
CA SER A 87 3.04 -18.56 8.03
C SER A 87 2.77 -19.98 8.55
N TYR A 88 2.38 -20.90 7.65
CA TYR A 88 1.97 -22.26 8.04
C TYR A 88 3.09 -23.03 8.73
N PHE A 89 4.27 -23.09 8.13
CA PHE A 89 5.37 -23.90 8.64
C PHE A 89 6.17 -23.24 9.77
N LYS A 90 6.71 -22.06 9.51
CA LYS A 90 7.64 -21.39 10.46
C LYS A 90 6.92 -20.54 11.51
N LYS A 91 5.59 -20.42 11.45
CA LYS A 91 4.81 -19.52 12.32
C LYS A 91 5.34 -18.08 12.32
N GLN A 92 5.97 -17.67 11.24
CA GLN A 92 6.48 -16.32 11.08
C GLN A 92 5.31 -15.33 11.02
N LYS A 93 5.38 -14.29 11.83
CA LYS A 93 4.39 -13.21 11.82
C LYS A 93 4.47 -12.41 10.52
N ILE A 94 3.36 -12.31 9.82
CA ILE A 94 3.20 -11.52 8.60
C ILE A 94 2.20 -10.41 8.91
N ILE A 95 2.64 -9.17 8.81
CA ILE A 95 1.79 -7.99 8.99
C ILE A 95 1.14 -7.69 7.65
N ILE A 96 -0.20 -7.81 7.58
CA ILE A 96 -0.99 -7.49 6.39
C ILE A 96 -1.38 -6.02 6.40
N ARG A 97 -1.80 -5.52 7.58
CA ARG A 97 -2.13 -4.11 7.80
C ARG A 97 -1.53 -3.66 9.12
N ARG A 98 -0.72 -2.58 9.06
CA ARG A 98 -0.10 -1.96 10.22
C ARG A 98 -0.97 -0.81 10.69
N SER A 99 -1.55 -0.90 11.88
CA SER A 99 -2.40 0.14 12.45
C SER A 99 -2.39 0.03 13.98
N ARG A 100 -3.51 0.08 14.64
CA ARG A 100 -3.65 0.08 16.09
C ARG A 100 -2.80 -1.02 16.76
N GLY A 101 -2.02 -0.63 17.76
CA GLY A 101 -1.11 -1.51 18.49
C GLY A 101 0.22 -1.78 17.80
N LEU A 102 0.35 -1.50 16.49
CA LEU A 102 1.61 -1.60 15.74
C LEU A 102 2.10 -0.26 15.20
N ALA A 103 1.25 0.74 15.11
CA ALA A 103 1.58 2.09 14.68
C ALA A 103 1.09 3.11 15.73
N PRO A 104 1.82 4.20 15.95
CA PRO A 104 3.12 4.58 15.38
C PRO A 104 4.31 4.04 16.20
N SER A 105 4.48 2.73 16.32
CA SER A 105 5.66 2.19 16.99
C SER A 105 6.93 2.47 16.18
N TYR A 106 8.03 2.75 16.86
CA TYR A 106 9.32 2.90 16.19
C TYR A 106 9.95 1.55 15.84
N ILE A 107 10.74 1.56 14.76
CA ILE A 107 11.51 0.40 14.31
C ILE A 107 12.97 0.78 14.38
N ASN A 108 13.68 0.27 15.37
CA ASN A 108 15.03 0.74 15.65
C ASN A 108 16.07 -0.35 15.75
N GLN A 109 15.76 -1.52 15.29
CA GLN A 109 16.67 -2.62 15.45
C GLN A 109 17.84 -2.44 14.49
N HIS A 110 19.00 -2.03 15.03
CA HIS A 110 20.32 -2.12 14.38
C HIS A 110 20.65 -1.11 13.26
N LEU A 111 19.82 -0.15 12.94
CA LEU A 111 20.11 0.83 11.93
C LEU A 111 20.61 2.15 12.57
N ASN A 112 21.86 2.51 12.33
CA ASN A 112 22.39 3.82 12.70
C ASN A 112 21.97 4.83 11.62
N PHE A 113 20.87 5.53 11.86
CA PHE A 113 20.42 6.59 10.97
C PHE A 113 21.09 7.91 11.27
N SER A 114 21.10 8.79 10.27
CA SER A 114 21.42 10.20 10.42
C SER A 114 20.60 10.81 11.58
N PRO A 115 21.17 11.72 12.37
CA PRO A 115 20.41 12.46 13.37
C PRO A 115 19.36 13.39 12.76
N LYS A 116 19.36 13.58 11.44
CA LYS A 116 18.42 14.44 10.72
C LYS A 116 16.99 13.91 10.83
N THR A 117 16.06 14.85 10.89
CA THR A 117 14.65 14.55 10.78
C THR A 117 14.24 14.39 9.31
N ILE A 118 13.69 13.25 8.94
CA ILE A 118 13.35 12.93 7.55
C ILE A 118 11.87 12.50 7.49
N LEU A 119 11.13 13.07 6.54
CA LEU A 119 9.81 12.58 6.15
C LEU A 119 9.91 11.81 4.84
N ALA A 120 9.50 10.55 4.82
CA ALA A 120 9.33 9.79 3.58
C ALA A 120 7.83 9.59 3.34
N THR A 121 7.33 10.16 2.25
CA THR A 121 5.87 10.26 1.98
C THR A 121 5.27 8.98 1.39
N GLY A 122 6.09 8.01 0.97
CA GLY A 122 5.60 6.75 0.40
C GLY A 122 4.98 6.92 -0.99
N ALA A 123 4.17 5.93 -1.39
CA ALA A 123 3.52 5.88 -2.69
C ALA A 123 2.00 6.09 -2.57
N MET A 124 1.25 5.87 -3.66
CA MET A 124 -0.17 6.17 -3.77
C MET A 124 -1.08 5.12 -3.12
N LEU A 125 -0.79 3.82 -3.37
CA LEU A 125 -1.66 2.72 -2.91
C LEU A 125 -1.22 2.18 -1.56
N LYS A 126 -2.18 1.78 -0.71
CA LYS A 126 -1.95 1.23 0.63
C LYS A 126 -1.02 2.12 1.45
N SER A 127 -1.25 3.42 1.38
CA SER A 127 -0.30 4.44 1.80
C SER A 127 0.00 4.39 3.30
N THR A 128 1.26 4.59 3.59
CA THR A 128 1.83 4.95 4.88
C THR A 128 2.92 5.99 4.63
N PHE A 129 3.28 6.75 5.65
CA PHE A 129 4.51 7.54 5.60
C PHE A 129 5.46 7.12 6.72
N THR A 130 6.71 7.48 6.57
CA THR A 130 7.74 7.22 7.57
C THR A 130 8.33 8.54 8.05
N TYR A 131 8.47 8.66 9.36
CA TYR A 131 9.09 9.82 9.99
C TYR A 131 10.31 9.38 10.79
N LEU A 132 11.50 9.78 10.33
CA LEU A 132 12.74 9.58 11.06
C LEU A 132 12.95 10.78 11.98
N HIS A 133 13.07 10.55 13.29
CA HIS A 133 13.27 11.58 14.28
C HIS A 133 14.20 11.10 15.38
N HIS A 134 15.28 11.85 15.62
CA HIS A 134 16.34 11.49 16.58
C HIS A 134 16.87 10.06 16.42
N GLY A 135 17.09 9.62 15.17
CA GLY A 135 17.56 8.28 14.86
C GLY A 135 16.51 7.17 14.98
N ASN A 136 15.27 7.49 15.35
CA ASN A 136 14.17 6.53 15.46
C ASN A 136 13.27 6.62 14.22
N ILE A 137 12.94 5.47 13.64
CA ILE A 137 11.97 5.38 12.54
C ILE A 137 10.57 5.13 13.11
N PHE A 138 9.67 6.04 12.79
CA PHE A 138 8.23 5.90 13.06
C PHE A 138 7.49 5.70 11.75
N ILE A 139 6.80 4.57 11.61
CA ILE A 139 5.93 4.31 10.47
C ILE A 139 4.50 4.61 10.89
N SER A 140 3.78 5.39 10.10
CA SER A 140 2.36 5.70 10.34
C SER A 140 1.50 4.43 10.32
N GLN A 141 0.26 4.57 10.77
CA GLN A 141 -0.76 3.58 10.48
C GLN A 141 -1.02 3.51 8.97
N TYR A 142 -1.60 2.40 8.54
CA TYR A 142 -2.19 2.27 7.22
C TYR A 142 -3.27 3.33 7.03
N LEU A 143 -3.16 4.11 5.98
CA LEU A 143 -4.07 5.23 5.69
C LEU A 143 -5.02 4.92 4.54
N GLY A 144 -4.65 4.03 3.63
CA GLY A 144 -5.46 3.64 2.49
C GLY A 144 -4.90 4.13 1.15
N ASP A 145 -5.74 4.15 0.13
CA ASP A 145 -5.36 4.53 -1.22
C ASP A 145 -5.63 6.03 -1.43
N LEU A 146 -4.58 6.78 -1.76
CA LEU A 146 -4.63 8.24 -1.91
C LEU A 146 -5.34 8.71 -3.18
N GLU A 147 -5.91 7.81 -3.97
CA GLU A 147 -6.82 8.16 -5.07
C GLU A 147 -8.14 8.77 -4.55
N HIS A 148 -8.49 8.52 -3.29
CA HIS A 148 -9.70 9.02 -2.64
C HIS A 148 -9.39 10.30 -1.87
N PHE A 149 -10.15 11.34 -2.13
CA PHE A 149 -9.99 12.66 -1.51
C PHE A 149 -9.96 12.61 0.03
N ASP A 150 -10.91 11.93 0.65
CA ASP A 150 -10.97 11.81 2.11
C ASP A 150 -9.74 11.10 2.69
N THR A 151 -9.17 10.15 1.94
CA THR A 151 -7.94 9.44 2.35
C THR A 151 -6.74 10.38 2.26
N GLU A 152 -6.65 11.18 1.22
CA GLU A 152 -5.60 12.19 1.07
C GLU A 152 -5.68 13.23 2.19
N GLU A 153 -6.87 13.70 2.53
CA GLU A 153 -7.09 14.65 3.63
C GLU A 153 -6.66 14.05 4.98
N SER A 154 -7.05 12.81 5.24
CA SER A 154 -6.63 12.06 6.44
C SER A 154 -5.11 11.86 6.50
N TYR A 155 -4.47 11.63 5.35
CA TYR A 155 -3.03 11.49 5.22
C TYR A 155 -2.31 12.81 5.58
N ARG A 156 -2.73 13.92 5.00
CA ARG A 156 -2.21 15.28 5.30
C ARG A 156 -2.37 15.62 6.78
N HIS A 157 -3.55 15.38 7.34
CA HIS A 157 -3.84 15.59 8.76
C HIS A 157 -2.94 14.74 9.67
N THR A 158 -2.71 13.48 9.33
CA THR A 158 -1.86 12.58 10.13
C THR A 158 -0.40 13.02 10.11
N ILE A 159 0.13 13.47 8.98
CA ILE A 159 1.49 14.02 8.90
C ILE A 159 1.62 15.27 9.77
N GLN A 160 0.65 16.19 9.69
CA GLN A 160 0.63 17.38 10.54
C GLN A 160 0.54 17.03 12.03
N HIS A 161 -0.22 15.97 12.37
CA HIS A 161 -0.26 15.47 13.73
C HIS A 161 1.12 14.98 14.21
N PHE A 162 1.90 14.30 13.37
CA PHE A 162 3.27 13.89 13.70
C PHE A 162 4.18 15.09 13.95
N PHE A 163 4.11 16.14 13.14
CA PHE A 163 4.88 17.37 13.37
C PHE A 163 4.57 17.98 14.73
N ASN A 164 3.30 18.00 15.09
CA ASN A 164 2.85 18.51 16.38
C ASN A 164 3.25 17.59 17.54
N LEU A 165 3.15 16.26 17.35
CA LEU A 165 3.48 15.27 18.37
C LEU A 165 4.98 15.30 18.72
N PHE A 166 5.84 15.37 17.71
CA PHE A 166 7.29 15.38 17.86
C PHE A 166 7.86 16.80 18.05
N GLN A 167 7.03 17.85 17.99
CA GLN A 167 7.46 19.25 18.05
C GLN A 167 8.62 19.53 17.08
N SER A 168 8.59 18.90 15.90
CA SER A 168 9.68 18.92 14.93
C SER A 168 9.13 18.91 13.50
N LYS A 169 9.88 19.52 12.58
CA LYS A 169 9.62 19.50 11.15
C LYS A 169 10.73 18.75 10.43
N PRO A 170 10.49 18.17 9.25
CA PRO A 170 11.52 17.47 8.50
C PRO A 170 12.60 18.43 7.99
N GLU A 171 13.84 17.98 8.02
CA GLU A 171 15.00 18.64 7.37
C GLU A 171 15.14 18.17 5.93
N ILE A 172 14.59 17.00 5.59
CA ILE A 172 14.60 16.42 4.24
C ILE A 172 13.27 15.71 4.03
N ILE A 173 12.72 15.84 2.82
CA ILE A 173 11.56 15.09 2.37
C ILE A 173 11.99 14.08 1.31
N LEU A 174 11.65 12.81 1.47
CA LEU A 174 11.78 11.76 0.45
C LEU A 174 10.42 11.45 -0.13
N CYS A 175 10.30 11.40 -1.45
CA CYS A 175 9.06 11.03 -2.13
C CYS A 175 9.32 10.07 -3.29
N ASP A 176 8.26 9.42 -3.78
CA ASP A 176 8.33 8.61 -4.99
C ASP A 176 8.73 9.47 -6.21
N ALA A 177 9.40 8.87 -7.17
CA ALA A 177 9.76 9.55 -8.43
C ALA A 177 8.55 9.81 -9.33
N HIS A 178 7.42 9.13 -9.11
CA HIS A 178 6.21 9.28 -9.92
C HIS A 178 5.53 10.64 -9.67
N PRO A 179 5.45 11.54 -10.69
CA PRO A 179 5.04 12.92 -10.48
C PRO A 179 3.55 13.08 -10.14
N ASN A 180 2.72 12.11 -10.54
CA ASN A 180 1.27 12.18 -10.39
C ASN A 180 0.75 11.45 -9.13
N TYR A 181 1.63 10.95 -8.26
CA TYR A 181 1.16 10.41 -6.99
C TYR A 181 0.76 11.55 -6.05
N PRO A 182 -0.41 11.48 -5.40
CA PRO A 182 -0.82 12.50 -4.43
C PRO A 182 0.20 12.67 -3.29
N SER A 183 0.86 11.59 -2.88
CA SER A 183 1.96 11.64 -1.90
C SER A 183 3.17 12.44 -2.38
N THR A 184 3.50 12.35 -3.68
CA THR A 184 4.59 13.13 -4.31
C THR A 184 4.20 14.60 -4.43
N GLN A 185 2.98 14.87 -4.91
CA GLN A 185 2.46 16.24 -5.03
C GLN A 185 2.40 16.94 -3.68
N PHE A 186 1.94 16.25 -2.65
CA PHE A 186 1.97 16.75 -1.28
C PHE A 186 3.40 17.04 -0.79
N ALA A 187 4.36 16.16 -1.08
CA ALA A 187 5.76 16.35 -0.73
C ALA A 187 6.35 17.59 -1.41
N GLU A 188 6.05 17.80 -2.70
CA GLU A 188 6.48 18.98 -3.47
C GLU A 188 5.84 20.26 -2.93
N GLU A 189 4.54 20.25 -2.63
CA GLU A 189 3.83 21.37 -2.00
C GLU A 189 4.44 21.74 -0.65
N LEU A 190 4.69 20.74 0.20
CA LEU A 190 5.29 20.95 1.51
C LEU A 190 6.73 21.49 1.41
N ALA A 191 7.51 20.99 0.46
CA ALA A 191 8.88 21.45 0.20
C ALA A 191 8.88 22.91 -0.24
N LEU A 192 8.00 23.31 -1.15
CA LEU A 192 7.86 24.68 -1.63
C LEU A 192 7.44 25.67 -0.52
N THR A 193 6.42 25.29 0.25
CA THR A 193 5.87 26.18 1.29
C THR A 193 6.78 26.35 2.50
N SER A 194 7.64 25.36 2.77
CA SER A 194 8.50 25.34 3.96
C SER A 194 9.99 25.41 3.62
N SER A 195 10.36 25.49 2.34
CA SER A 195 11.76 25.50 1.86
C SER A 195 12.58 24.28 2.30
N PHE A 196 11.94 23.13 2.42
CA PHE A 196 12.61 21.87 2.75
C PHE A 196 13.30 21.27 1.51
N PRO A 197 14.49 20.73 1.62
CA PRO A 197 15.09 19.89 0.59
C PRO A 197 14.19 18.67 0.31
N ILE A 198 13.94 18.41 -0.99
CA ILE A 198 13.18 17.24 -1.43
C ILE A 198 14.08 16.36 -2.30
N GLN A 199 13.97 15.04 -2.11
CA GLN A 199 14.66 14.04 -2.91
C GLN A 199 13.67 13.01 -3.42
N LYS A 200 13.66 12.79 -4.74
CA LYS A 200 12.90 11.73 -5.40
C LYS A 200 13.64 10.41 -5.30
N VAL A 201 12.91 9.36 -5.00
CA VAL A 201 13.43 7.99 -4.85
C VAL A 201 12.75 7.10 -5.89
N GLN A 202 13.54 6.33 -6.62
CA GLN A 202 13.02 5.36 -7.58
C GLN A 202 12.24 4.26 -6.84
N HIS A 203 11.03 3.96 -7.32
CA HIS A 203 10.06 3.08 -6.67
C HIS A 203 10.63 1.70 -6.28
N HIS A 204 11.24 1.01 -7.25
CA HIS A 204 11.75 -0.36 -7.05
C HIS A 204 13.03 -0.38 -6.20
N THR A 205 13.83 0.69 -6.23
CA THR A 205 14.96 0.81 -5.29
C THR A 205 14.48 1.01 -3.86
N ALA A 206 13.35 1.70 -3.64
CA ALA A 206 12.74 1.82 -2.33
C ALA A 206 12.24 0.47 -1.79
N HIS A 207 11.61 -0.36 -2.64
CA HIS A 207 11.24 -1.73 -2.28
C HIS A 207 12.45 -2.57 -1.87
N PHE A 208 13.52 -2.53 -2.66
CA PHE A 208 14.74 -3.28 -2.36
C PHE A 208 15.42 -2.77 -1.08
N ALA A 209 15.50 -1.45 -0.91
CA ALA A 209 16.07 -0.83 0.29
C ALA A 209 15.32 -1.22 1.57
N ALA A 210 13.99 -1.36 1.52
CA ALA A 210 13.19 -1.81 2.64
C ALA A 210 13.60 -3.23 3.09
N VAL A 211 13.80 -4.16 2.15
CA VAL A 211 14.26 -5.53 2.44
C VAL A 211 15.69 -5.53 2.98
N LEU A 212 16.59 -4.72 2.40
CA LEU A 212 17.95 -4.58 2.92
C LEU A 212 17.95 -4.04 4.36
N GLY A 213 17.08 -3.08 4.65
CA GLY A 213 16.92 -2.53 5.99
C GLY A 213 16.38 -3.55 6.99
N GLU A 214 15.36 -4.30 6.62
CA GLU A 214 14.76 -5.35 7.46
C GLU A 214 15.75 -6.44 7.85
N HIS A 215 16.68 -6.78 6.93
CA HIS A 215 17.67 -7.83 7.14
C HIS A 215 19.06 -7.32 7.55
N ASN A 216 19.21 -6.03 7.86
CA ASN A 216 20.50 -5.38 8.22
C ASN A 216 21.60 -5.52 7.16
N LEU A 217 21.23 -5.53 5.89
CA LEU A 217 22.14 -5.74 4.76
C LEU A 217 22.63 -4.43 4.14
N THR A 218 22.20 -3.28 4.65
CA THR A 218 22.56 -1.96 4.10
C THR A 218 24.06 -1.62 4.20
N LYS A 219 24.79 -2.33 5.06
CA LYS A 219 26.26 -2.17 5.25
C LYS A 219 27.04 -3.38 4.78
N SER A 220 26.47 -4.25 3.95
CA SER A 220 27.18 -5.41 3.41
C SER A 220 28.28 -4.98 2.46
N ASP A 221 29.45 -5.58 2.63
CA ASP A 221 30.58 -5.43 1.69
C ASP A 221 30.40 -6.31 0.43
N GLU A 222 29.60 -7.36 0.55
CA GLU A 222 29.28 -8.25 -0.55
C GLU A 222 28.15 -7.68 -1.41
N PRO A 223 28.22 -7.86 -2.75
CA PRO A 223 27.14 -7.48 -3.64
C PRO A 223 25.90 -8.31 -3.37
N ILE A 224 24.75 -7.65 -3.30
CA ILE A 224 23.45 -8.28 -3.04
C ILE A 224 22.59 -8.17 -4.28
N LEU A 225 22.11 -9.31 -4.79
CA LEU A 225 21.12 -9.35 -5.86
C LEU A 225 19.72 -9.15 -5.28
N GLY A 226 19.03 -8.12 -5.75
CA GLY A 226 17.62 -7.84 -5.48
C GLY A 226 16.74 -8.26 -6.65
N VAL A 227 15.73 -9.06 -6.38
CA VAL A 227 14.67 -9.40 -7.31
C VAL A 227 13.43 -8.64 -6.86
N VAL A 228 13.01 -7.64 -7.64
CA VAL A 228 11.90 -6.75 -7.30
C VAL A 228 10.75 -7.00 -8.25
N TRP A 229 9.76 -7.74 -7.76
CA TRP A 229 8.54 -8.04 -8.49
C TRP A 229 7.38 -7.20 -7.95
N ASP A 230 6.81 -6.42 -8.83
CA ASP A 230 5.78 -5.46 -8.51
C ASP A 230 4.68 -5.41 -9.59
N GLY A 231 3.54 -4.85 -9.23
CA GLY A 231 2.44 -4.62 -10.17
C GLY A 231 2.66 -3.40 -11.04
N THR A 232 3.26 -2.34 -10.50
CA THR A 232 3.44 -1.08 -11.22
C THR A 232 4.35 -0.11 -10.47
N GLY A 233 5.33 0.44 -11.16
CA GLY A 233 6.13 1.57 -10.71
C GLY A 233 6.70 2.31 -11.91
N LEU A 234 6.96 3.59 -11.77
CA LEU A 234 7.59 4.38 -12.82
C LEU A 234 9.06 3.98 -12.95
N GLY A 235 9.47 3.57 -14.13
CA GLY A 235 10.85 3.30 -14.46
C GLY A 235 11.61 4.57 -14.87
N ASP A 236 12.93 4.55 -14.69
CA ASP A 236 13.81 5.67 -15.10
C ASP A 236 13.83 5.87 -16.61
N ASP A 237 13.43 4.87 -17.38
CA ASP A 237 13.27 4.89 -18.83
C ASP A 237 11.86 5.32 -19.29
N GLY A 238 10.99 5.72 -18.37
CA GLY A 238 9.62 6.13 -18.62
C GLY A 238 8.64 4.98 -18.85
N ASN A 239 9.09 3.73 -18.76
CA ASN A 239 8.23 2.55 -18.85
C ASN A 239 7.68 2.13 -17.48
N ILE A 240 6.73 1.21 -17.49
CA ILE A 240 6.20 0.62 -16.27
C ILE A 240 7.08 -0.57 -15.89
N TRP A 241 7.76 -0.44 -14.76
CA TRP A 241 8.57 -1.50 -14.20
C TRP A 241 7.76 -2.40 -13.26
N GLY A 242 8.29 -3.59 -12.96
CA GLY A 242 7.72 -4.54 -12.00
C GLY A 242 8.25 -5.97 -12.15
N GLY A 243 9.27 -6.16 -12.96
CA GLY A 243 10.00 -7.44 -13.08
C GLY A 243 11.50 -7.18 -13.16
N GLU A 244 12.07 -6.59 -12.08
CA GLU A 244 13.38 -5.97 -12.11
C GLU A 244 14.41 -6.75 -11.31
N PHE A 245 15.66 -6.65 -11.75
CA PHE A 245 16.82 -7.22 -11.07
C PHE A 245 17.82 -6.08 -10.80
N PHE A 246 18.22 -5.95 -9.53
CA PHE A 246 19.18 -4.95 -9.08
C PHE A 246 20.37 -5.60 -8.39
N VAL A 247 21.53 -4.98 -8.48
CA VAL A 247 22.66 -5.27 -7.62
C VAL A 247 22.87 -4.07 -6.68
N TYR A 248 22.84 -4.35 -5.38
CA TYR A 248 23.25 -3.39 -4.35
C TYR A 248 24.69 -3.66 -3.97
N LYS A 249 25.54 -2.65 -4.11
CA LYS A 249 26.93 -2.67 -3.69
C LYS A 249 27.39 -1.24 -3.40
N ASN A 250 28.21 -1.04 -2.37
CA ASN A 250 28.78 0.26 -2.01
C ASN A 250 27.73 1.36 -1.90
N HIS A 251 26.59 1.07 -1.26
CA HIS A 251 25.45 1.99 -1.10
C HIS A 251 24.81 2.45 -2.42
N GLN A 252 25.01 1.73 -3.51
CA GLN A 252 24.44 2.03 -4.83
C GLN A 252 23.55 0.90 -5.30
N PHE A 253 22.45 1.28 -5.94
CA PHE A 253 21.51 0.39 -6.59
C PHE A 253 21.72 0.46 -8.11
N ASN A 254 22.11 -0.66 -8.72
CA ASN A 254 22.33 -0.75 -10.15
C ASN A 254 21.34 -1.75 -10.74
N ARG A 255 20.45 -1.31 -11.64
CA ARG A 255 19.59 -2.21 -12.41
C ARG A 255 20.45 -3.05 -13.35
N CYS A 256 20.48 -4.35 -13.16
CA CYS A 256 21.29 -5.26 -13.96
C CYS A 256 20.48 -6.12 -14.95
N GLY A 257 19.16 -6.11 -14.85
CA GLY A 257 18.27 -6.83 -15.76
C GLY A 257 16.79 -6.58 -15.46
N HIS A 258 15.96 -7.04 -16.37
CA HIS A 258 14.50 -7.01 -16.23
C HIS A 258 13.85 -8.09 -17.09
N LEU A 259 12.58 -8.42 -16.80
CA LEU A 259 11.77 -9.25 -17.68
C LEU A 259 11.50 -8.52 -19.00
N SER A 260 11.36 -9.28 -20.08
CA SER A 260 11.10 -8.71 -21.41
C SER A 260 9.91 -7.77 -21.39
N TYR A 261 10.07 -6.58 -21.98
CA TYR A 261 8.98 -5.64 -22.12
C TYR A 261 7.88 -6.16 -23.04
N PHE A 262 6.65 -5.90 -22.65
CA PHE A 262 5.47 -6.10 -23.48
C PHE A 262 4.65 -4.80 -23.57
N ASP A 263 3.78 -4.72 -24.58
CA ASP A 263 2.98 -3.52 -24.79
C ASP A 263 1.96 -3.33 -23.66
N PHE A 264 1.98 -2.15 -23.05
CA PHE A 264 0.97 -1.74 -22.11
C PHE A 264 -0.16 -1.01 -22.85
N ILE A 265 -1.36 -1.57 -22.77
CA ILE A 265 -2.54 -1.06 -23.48
C ILE A 265 -3.73 -0.91 -22.53
N LEU A 266 -4.69 -0.09 -22.92
CA LEU A 266 -5.98 0.08 -22.20
C LEU A 266 -5.86 0.59 -20.75
N GLY A 267 -4.72 1.16 -20.35
CA GLY A 267 -4.55 1.81 -19.05
C GLY A 267 -4.94 0.91 -17.87
N ASN A 268 -5.74 1.43 -16.95
CA ASN A 268 -6.17 0.72 -15.73
C ASN A 268 -7.07 -0.51 -15.97
N LYS A 269 -7.49 -0.78 -17.21
CA LYS A 269 -8.22 -1.99 -17.54
C LYS A 269 -7.29 -3.21 -17.58
N MET A 270 -6.07 -3.04 -18.11
CA MET A 270 -5.12 -4.14 -18.29
C MET A 270 -4.77 -4.90 -17.02
N PRO A 271 -4.43 -4.27 -15.88
CA PRO A 271 -4.16 -4.98 -14.64
C PRO A 271 -5.40 -5.65 -14.02
N LYS A 272 -6.60 -5.18 -14.35
CA LYS A 272 -7.87 -5.76 -13.87
C LYS A 272 -8.32 -6.98 -14.68
N GLU A 273 -7.80 -7.13 -15.90
CA GLU A 273 -8.16 -8.21 -16.83
C GLU A 273 -6.89 -8.91 -17.34
N PRO A 274 -6.35 -9.91 -16.64
CA PRO A 274 -5.10 -10.59 -16.99
C PRO A 274 -5.04 -11.16 -18.41
N ARG A 275 -6.22 -11.45 -19.02
CA ARG A 275 -6.32 -11.88 -20.42
C ARG A 275 -5.77 -10.85 -21.41
N ILE A 276 -5.83 -9.55 -21.08
CA ILE A 276 -5.30 -8.47 -21.92
C ILE A 276 -3.77 -8.49 -21.88
N SER A 277 -3.17 -8.69 -20.69
CA SER A 277 -1.73 -8.84 -20.55
C SER A 277 -1.23 -10.09 -21.31
N ALA A 278 -1.95 -11.21 -21.18
CA ALA A 278 -1.64 -12.43 -21.92
C ALA A 278 -1.67 -12.19 -23.44
N LEU A 279 -2.66 -11.44 -23.92
CA LEU A 279 -2.79 -11.09 -25.36
C LEU A 279 -1.59 -10.24 -25.81
N ALA A 280 -1.17 -9.25 -25.02
CA ALA A 280 -0.03 -8.40 -25.34
C ALA A 280 1.30 -9.17 -25.36
N ILE A 281 1.53 -10.05 -24.38
CA ILE A 281 2.72 -10.89 -24.29
C ILE A 281 2.78 -11.87 -25.47
N CYS A 282 1.64 -12.44 -25.81
CA CYS A 282 1.55 -13.49 -26.86
C CYS A 282 1.33 -12.95 -28.27
N LYS A 283 1.40 -11.62 -28.50
CA LYS A 283 1.06 -11.01 -29.81
C LYS A 283 1.80 -11.63 -31.01
N ASN A 284 2.99 -12.17 -30.79
CA ASN A 284 3.83 -12.79 -31.81
C ASN A 284 3.81 -14.36 -31.78
N HIS A 285 2.87 -14.95 -31.04
CA HIS A 285 2.77 -16.42 -30.88
C HIS A 285 1.43 -16.95 -31.40
N PRO A 286 1.31 -17.32 -32.70
CA PRO A 286 0.04 -17.68 -33.34
C PRO A 286 -0.77 -18.73 -32.58
N LYS A 287 -0.13 -19.81 -32.09
CA LYS A 287 -0.81 -20.87 -31.34
C LYS A 287 -1.42 -20.38 -30.03
N ALA A 288 -0.73 -19.48 -29.29
CA ALA A 288 -1.27 -18.89 -28.08
C ALA A 288 -2.43 -17.94 -28.38
N LEU A 289 -2.36 -17.21 -29.48
CA LEU A 289 -3.44 -16.33 -29.93
C LEU A 289 -4.73 -17.10 -30.27
N GLU A 290 -4.62 -18.30 -30.87
CA GLU A 290 -5.78 -19.17 -31.12
C GLU A 290 -6.52 -19.52 -29.83
N ILE A 291 -5.78 -19.91 -28.78
CA ILE A 291 -6.34 -20.23 -27.45
C ILE A 291 -6.95 -18.98 -26.81
N LEU A 292 -6.23 -17.86 -26.85
CA LEU A 292 -6.65 -16.61 -26.23
C LEU A 292 -7.89 -16.02 -26.89
N LYS A 293 -8.10 -16.24 -28.19
CA LYS A 293 -9.25 -15.70 -28.94
C LYS A 293 -10.58 -16.10 -28.31
N GLU A 294 -10.68 -17.29 -27.72
CA GLU A 294 -11.88 -17.78 -27.03
C GLU A 294 -12.19 -17.04 -25.73
N LYS A 295 -11.23 -16.30 -25.18
CA LYS A 295 -11.38 -15.50 -23.94
C LYS A 295 -11.92 -14.10 -24.19
N PHE A 296 -12.19 -13.73 -25.44
CA PHE A 296 -12.64 -12.40 -25.84
C PHE A 296 -13.91 -12.49 -26.68
N THR A 297 -14.74 -11.45 -26.62
CA THR A 297 -15.80 -11.30 -27.64
C THR A 297 -15.21 -10.98 -29.00
N LYS A 298 -16.00 -11.13 -30.08
CA LYS A 298 -15.54 -10.83 -31.44
C LYS A 298 -15.13 -9.35 -31.56
N GLU A 299 -15.88 -8.47 -30.90
CA GLU A 299 -15.64 -7.03 -30.89
C GLU A 299 -14.37 -6.67 -30.14
N GLU A 300 -14.20 -7.20 -28.91
CA GLU A 300 -12.98 -7.02 -28.11
C GLU A 300 -11.75 -7.51 -28.87
N TRP A 301 -11.81 -8.73 -29.42
CA TRP A 301 -10.72 -9.29 -30.21
C TRP A 301 -10.32 -8.38 -31.38
N LYS A 302 -11.31 -7.89 -32.17
CA LYS A 302 -11.07 -7.00 -33.30
C LYS A 302 -10.41 -5.69 -32.86
N ILE A 303 -10.89 -5.10 -31.75
CA ILE A 303 -10.38 -3.82 -31.25
C ILE A 303 -8.97 -3.99 -30.68
N TYR A 304 -8.77 -4.97 -29.79
CA TYR A 304 -7.49 -5.15 -29.09
C TYR A 304 -6.39 -5.63 -30.03
N SER A 305 -6.69 -6.52 -30.99
CA SER A 305 -5.74 -6.91 -32.02
C SER A 305 -5.32 -5.71 -32.90
N LYS A 306 -6.25 -4.79 -33.21
CA LYS A 306 -5.95 -3.57 -33.96
C LYS A 306 -5.08 -2.60 -33.15
N ILE A 307 -5.28 -2.51 -31.83
CA ILE A 307 -4.44 -1.68 -30.94
C ILE A 307 -3.02 -2.28 -30.89
N LEU A 308 -2.88 -3.59 -30.70
CA LEU A 308 -1.60 -4.28 -30.60
C LEU A 308 -0.83 -4.39 -31.93
N ALA A 309 -1.50 -4.19 -33.06
CA ALA A 309 -0.83 -4.09 -34.37
C ALA A 309 0.00 -2.80 -34.49
N LYS A 310 -0.24 -1.81 -33.62
CA LYS A 310 0.59 -0.61 -33.48
C LYS A 310 1.48 -0.78 -32.25
N ASP A 311 2.74 -0.39 -32.37
CA ASP A 311 3.62 -0.38 -31.20
C ASP A 311 3.09 0.61 -30.17
N SER A 312 2.94 0.12 -28.91
CA SER A 312 2.59 0.99 -27.80
C SER A 312 3.78 1.86 -27.41
N PRO A 313 3.58 3.17 -27.21
CA PRO A 313 4.64 4.03 -26.68
C PRO A 313 5.01 3.70 -25.23
N LEU A 314 4.14 2.99 -24.52
CA LEU A 314 4.33 2.59 -23.14
C LEU A 314 4.46 1.07 -23.06
N LYS A 315 5.54 0.60 -22.45
CA LYS A 315 5.84 -0.82 -22.25
C LYS A 315 5.79 -1.16 -20.75
N SER A 316 5.73 -2.44 -20.46
CA SER A 316 5.81 -2.94 -19.08
C SER A 316 6.68 -4.18 -18.98
N SER A 317 7.51 -4.24 -17.92
CA SER A 317 8.23 -5.45 -17.48
C SER A 317 7.53 -6.11 -16.30
N SER A 318 6.39 -5.59 -15.84
CA SER A 318 5.71 -6.03 -14.64
C SER A 318 5.25 -7.48 -14.71
N ILE A 319 5.54 -8.25 -13.64
CA ILE A 319 5.05 -9.61 -13.45
C ILE A 319 3.65 -9.65 -12.81
N GLY A 320 3.24 -8.58 -12.17
CA GLY A 320 1.95 -8.45 -11.49
C GLY A 320 0.78 -8.04 -12.38
N ARG A 321 0.98 -8.01 -13.70
CA ARG A 321 -0.02 -7.55 -14.68
C ARG A 321 -0.52 -8.64 -15.60
#